data_51a622f75a4adf168ef6c9a2d81002dd
#
_entry.id   51a622f75a4adf168ef6c9a2d81002dd
#
_cell.length_a   1.000
_cell.length_b   1.000
_cell.length_c   1.000
_cell.angle_alpha   90.00
_cell.angle_beta   90.00
_cell.angle_gamma   90.00
#
_symmetry.space_group_name_H-M   'P 1'
#
loop_
_entity.id
_entity.type
_entity.pdbx_description
1 polymer ?
#
loop_
_entity_poly.entity_id
_entity_poly.type
_entity_poly.pdbx_seq_one_letter_code
_entity_poly.pdbx_strand_id
1 'polypeptide(L)'
;MLTIEQLNTLIDAGEIDTVIVAFTDMQGRLVGKRISARLFRDEVGQHGAECCNYLLAVDAEMNTVDGYRVSSWEKGYGDMAMIPDLDTLRLVPLDCGHRPGHRRSEVAR
;
A
#
# COMPACT_ATOMS: atom_id res chain seq x y z
N MET A 1 12.53 6.91 -10.56
CA MET A 1 12.22 6.07 -9.39
C MET A 1 13.02 6.55 -8.21
N LEU A 2 12.54 6.35 -7.01
CA LEU A 2 13.22 6.76 -5.79
C LEU A 2 13.97 5.60 -5.15
N THR A 3 15.10 5.88 -4.52
CA THR A 3 15.76 4.93 -3.63
C THR A 3 15.21 5.10 -2.21
N ILE A 4 15.44 4.10 -1.36
CA ILE A 4 15.02 4.16 0.04
C ILE A 4 15.74 5.30 0.79
N GLU A 5 16.98 5.60 0.44
CA GLU A 5 17.74 6.71 1.01
C GLU A 5 17.13 8.06 0.63
N GLN A 6 16.72 8.21 -0.63
CA GLN A 6 16.02 9.41 -1.10
C GLN A 6 14.69 9.59 -0.39
N LEU A 7 13.92 8.50 -0.22
CA LEU A 7 12.68 8.50 0.55
C LEU A 7 12.93 8.97 1.98
N ASN A 8 13.92 8.41 2.66
CA ASN A 8 14.25 8.80 4.04
C ASN A 8 14.61 10.28 4.15
N THR A 9 15.38 10.81 3.19
CA THR A 9 15.70 12.23 3.13
C THR A 9 14.45 13.10 3.00
N LEU A 10 13.51 12.72 2.14
CA LEU A 10 12.25 13.44 1.96
C LEU A 10 11.33 13.36 3.19
N ILE A 11 11.33 12.22 3.88
CA ILE A 11 10.61 12.06 5.15
C ILE A 11 11.19 12.99 6.23
N ASP A 12 12.52 13.02 6.36
CA ASP A 12 13.20 13.86 7.34
C ASP A 12 13.03 15.35 7.06
N ALA A 13 13.02 15.74 5.80
CA ALA A 13 12.70 17.10 5.35
C ALA A 13 11.22 17.44 5.55
N GLY A 14 10.39 16.43 5.85
CA GLY A 14 8.96 16.56 6.01
C GLY A 14 8.21 16.85 4.70
N GLU A 15 8.77 16.50 3.57
CA GLU A 15 8.12 16.62 2.26
C GLU A 15 7.19 15.46 1.96
N ILE A 16 7.42 14.31 2.58
CA ILE A 16 6.57 13.12 2.52
C ILE A 16 6.11 12.77 3.92
N ASP A 17 4.81 12.65 4.10
CA ASP A 17 4.19 12.24 5.36
C ASP A 17 3.44 10.91 5.25
N THR A 18 3.14 10.47 4.04
CA THR A 18 2.33 9.29 3.77
C THR A 18 2.96 8.43 2.67
N VAL A 19 2.99 7.14 2.89
CA VAL A 19 3.36 6.12 1.89
C VAL A 19 2.15 5.23 1.61
N ILE A 20 1.86 4.99 0.34
CA ILE A 20 0.82 4.06 -0.09
C ILE A 20 1.49 2.74 -0.43
N VAL A 21 1.14 1.69 0.28
CA VAL A 21 1.52 0.32 -0.07
C VAL A 21 0.34 -0.34 -0.74
N ALA A 22 0.51 -0.76 -1.99
CA ALA A 22 -0.58 -1.26 -2.82
C ALA A 22 -0.16 -2.47 -3.65
N PHE A 23 -1.12 -3.29 -3.99
CA PHE A 23 -0.98 -4.38 -4.96
C PHE A 23 -2.13 -4.36 -5.96
N THR A 24 -1.97 -5.08 -7.05
CA THR A 24 -3.01 -5.18 -8.08
C THR A 24 -3.93 -6.36 -7.77
N ASP A 25 -5.24 -6.10 -7.70
CA ASP A 25 -6.23 -7.16 -7.52
C ASP A 25 -6.50 -7.92 -8.83
N MET A 26 -7.42 -8.87 -8.81
CA MET A 26 -7.75 -9.71 -9.95
C MET A 26 -8.39 -8.94 -11.12
N GLN A 27 -8.94 -7.75 -10.86
CA GLN A 27 -9.50 -6.87 -11.88
C GLN A 27 -8.48 -5.82 -12.38
N GLY A 28 -7.25 -5.88 -11.93
CA GLY A 28 -6.20 -4.93 -12.29
C GLY A 28 -6.27 -3.60 -11.55
N ARG A 29 -7.05 -3.49 -10.48
CA ARG A 29 -7.13 -2.27 -9.65
C ARG A 29 -6.03 -2.28 -8.61
N LEU A 30 -5.52 -1.09 -8.29
CA LEU A 30 -4.64 -0.92 -7.15
C LEU A 30 -5.48 -0.85 -5.88
N VAL A 31 -5.23 -1.78 -4.97
CA VAL A 31 -5.79 -1.83 -3.62
C VAL A 31 -4.67 -1.85 -2.60
N GLY A 32 -4.87 -1.21 -1.46
CA GLY A 32 -3.80 -1.14 -0.47
C GLY A 32 -4.11 -0.24 0.71
N LYS A 33 -3.06 0.21 1.38
CA LYS A 33 -3.14 1.02 2.59
C LYS A 33 -2.29 2.28 2.49
N ARG A 34 -2.79 3.33 3.11
CA ARG A 34 -2.00 4.53 3.43
C ARG A 34 -1.36 4.33 4.79
N ILE A 35 -0.06 4.52 4.86
CA ILE A 35 0.75 4.31 6.05
C ILE A 35 1.52 5.60 6.31
N SER A 36 1.66 6.00 7.57
CA SER A 36 2.52 7.15 7.88
C SER A 36 3.94 6.86 7.40
N ALA A 37 4.59 7.87 6.84
CA ALA A 37 5.93 7.70 6.29
C ALA A 37 6.94 7.22 7.35
N ARG A 38 6.77 7.62 8.60
CA ARG A 38 7.62 7.16 9.71
C ARG A 38 7.43 5.66 9.98
N LEU A 39 6.18 5.19 10.06
CA LEU A 39 5.89 3.77 10.27
C LEU A 39 6.40 2.93 9.08
N PHE A 40 6.25 3.44 7.86
CA PHE A 40 6.80 2.78 6.68
C PHE A 40 8.32 2.61 6.81
N ARG A 41 9.04 3.68 7.13
CA ARG A 41 10.49 3.65 7.28
C ARG A 41 10.94 2.70 8.39
N ASP A 42 10.28 2.77 9.54
CA ASP A 42 10.75 2.10 10.75
C ASP A 42 10.39 0.61 10.77
N GLU A 43 9.29 0.22 10.11
CA GLU A 43 8.76 -1.15 10.18
C GLU A 43 8.35 -1.72 8.81
N VAL A 44 7.41 -1.06 8.13
CA VAL A 44 6.71 -1.66 6.99
C VAL A 44 7.63 -1.90 5.79
N GLY A 45 8.59 -1.04 5.55
CA GLY A 45 9.56 -1.20 4.45
C GLY A 45 10.42 -2.45 4.58
N GLN A 46 10.58 -2.97 5.79
CA GLN A 46 11.38 -4.17 6.08
C GLN A 46 10.52 -5.40 6.37
N HIS A 47 9.42 -5.23 7.08
CA HIS A 47 8.60 -6.33 7.59
C HIS A 47 7.27 -6.50 6.86
N GLY A 48 6.90 -5.52 6.02
CA GLY A 48 5.63 -5.50 5.34
C GLY A 48 4.48 -5.00 6.20
N ALA A 49 3.30 -4.96 5.59
CA ALA A 49 2.04 -4.62 6.26
C ALA A 49 1.07 -5.78 6.13
N GLU A 50 0.22 -5.94 7.12
CA GLU A 50 -0.82 -6.97 7.07
C GLU A 50 -2.09 -6.46 6.39
N CYS A 51 -2.74 -7.32 5.63
CA CYS A 51 -4.08 -7.10 5.10
C CYS A 51 -4.85 -8.42 5.04
N CYS A 52 -6.18 -8.32 4.93
CA CYS A 52 -6.99 -9.51 4.84
C CYS A 52 -6.90 -10.14 3.45
N ASN A 53 -6.75 -11.45 3.38
CA ASN A 53 -6.61 -12.19 2.14
C ASN A 53 -7.89 -12.25 1.28
N TYR A 54 -9.06 -11.84 1.80
CA TYR A 54 -10.27 -11.73 0.98
C TYR A 54 -10.10 -10.77 -0.20
N LEU A 55 -9.19 -9.80 -0.08
CA LEU A 55 -8.89 -8.85 -1.15
C LEU A 55 -8.40 -9.52 -2.45
N LEU A 56 -7.90 -10.75 -2.36
CA LEU A 56 -7.51 -11.55 -3.51
C LEU A 56 -8.67 -12.33 -4.15
N ALA A 57 -9.86 -12.31 -3.55
CA ALA A 57 -11.01 -13.13 -3.92
C ALA A 57 -12.30 -12.31 -3.92
N VAL A 58 -12.26 -11.12 -4.53
CA VAL A 58 -13.42 -10.22 -4.63
C VAL A 58 -13.76 -9.93 -6.10
N ASP A 59 -15.03 -9.61 -6.34
CA ASP A 59 -15.52 -9.13 -7.64
C ASP A 59 -15.25 -7.62 -7.84
N ALA A 60 -15.79 -7.08 -8.93
CA ALA A 60 -15.61 -5.67 -9.27
C ALA A 60 -16.25 -4.71 -8.26
N GLU A 61 -17.29 -5.15 -7.55
CA GLU A 61 -17.97 -4.41 -6.50
C GLU A 61 -17.39 -4.66 -5.10
N MET A 62 -16.26 -5.36 -5.00
CA MET A 62 -15.60 -5.74 -3.75
C MET A 62 -16.38 -6.77 -2.91
N ASN A 63 -17.32 -7.50 -3.49
CA ASN A 63 -17.95 -8.63 -2.83
C ASN A 63 -17.05 -9.84 -2.87
N THR A 64 -17.02 -10.62 -1.79
CA THR A 64 -16.28 -11.87 -1.74
C THR A 64 -16.89 -12.91 -2.66
N VAL A 65 -16.04 -13.63 -3.40
CA VAL A 65 -16.44 -14.65 -4.38
C VAL A 65 -15.92 -16.01 -3.95
N ASP A 66 -16.77 -17.01 -4.03
CA ASP A 66 -16.41 -18.39 -3.74
C ASP A 66 -15.58 -19.05 -4.86
N GLY A 67 -14.94 -20.16 -4.54
CA GLY A 67 -14.18 -20.96 -5.49
C GLY A 67 -12.68 -20.69 -5.52
N TYR A 68 -12.21 -19.66 -4.85
CA TYR A 68 -10.77 -19.42 -4.69
C TYR A 68 -10.15 -20.32 -3.63
N ARG A 69 -8.95 -20.80 -3.91
CA ARG A 69 -8.20 -21.66 -2.98
C ARG A 69 -7.61 -20.87 -1.80
N VAL A 70 -7.39 -19.58 -1.96
CA VAL A 70 -6.75 -18.72 -0.97
C VAL A 70 -7.67 -18.36 0.18
N SER A 71 -8.94 -18.12 -0.09
CA SER A 71 -9.95 -17.77 0.91
C SER A 71 -11.35 -18.01 0.41
N SER A 72 -12.26 -18.37 1.32
CA SER A 72 -13.70 -18.50 1.08
C SER A 72 -14.44 -18.48 2.41
N TRP A 73 -15.76 -18.36 2.38
CA TRP A 73 -16.59 -18.47 3.58
C TRP A 73 -16.40 -19.80 4.29
N GLU A 74 -16.21 -20.89 3.56
CA GLU A 74 -15.99 -22.24 4.13
C GLU A 74 -14.62 -22.38 4.80
N LYS A 75 -13.58 -21.77 4.22
CA LYS A 75 -12.21 -21.82 4.75
C LYS A 75 -11.93 -20.76 5.80
N GLY A 76 -12.76 -19.73 5.85
CA GLY A 76 -12.49 -18.51 6.59
C GLY A 76 -11.51 -17.58 5.87
N TYR A 77 -11.36 -16.39 6.42
CA TYR A 77 -10.47 -15.37 5.94
C TYR A 77 -9.36 -15.16 6.95
N GLY A 78 -8.13 -14.96 6.47
CA GLY A 78 -6.95 -14.73 7.29
C GLY A 78 -6.19 -13.50 6.84
N ASP A 79 -5.12 -13.23 7.54
CA ASP A 79 -4.21 -12.14 7.19
C ASP A 79 -3.17 -12.63 6.19
N MET A 80 -2.76 -11.70 5.31
CA MET A 80 -1.61 -11.88 4.45
C MET A 80 -0.65 -10.70 4.61
N ALA A 81 0.64 -10.94 4.40
CA ALA A 81 1.64 -9.90 4.42
C ALA A 81 1.78 -9.25 3.04
N MET A 82 1.71 -7.92 2.99
CA MET A 82 2.11 -7.13 1.83
C MET A 82 3.57 -6.70 2.04
N ILE A 83 4.48 -7.28 1.29
CA ILE A 83 5.90 -6.93 1.33
C ILE A 83 6.16 -5.93 0.22
N PRO A 84 6.55 -4.68 0.54
CA PRO A 84 6.81 -3.68 -0.48
C PRO A 84 8.01 -4.04 -1.34
N ASP A 85 7.86 -3.91 -2.65
CA ASP A 85 8.98 -3.92 -3.58
C ASP A 85 9.58 -2.51 -3.65
N LEU A 86 10.69 -2.32 -2.97
CA LEU A 86 11.34 -1.02 -2.85
C LEU A 86 11.89 -0.48 -4.16
N ASP A 87 12.10 -1.35 -5.16
CA ASP A 87 12.51 -0.93 -6.50
C ASP A 87 11.38 -0.24 -7.29
N THR A 88 10.16 -0.29 -6.78
CA THR A 88 8.99 0.36 -7.40
C THR A 88 8.64 1.72 -6.78
N LEU A 89 9.42 2.20 -5.83
CA LEU A 89 9.18 3.48 -5.17
C LEU A 89 9.11 4.65 -6.16
N ARG A 90 8.06 5.45 -6.06
CA ARG A 90 7.85 6.61 -6.92
C ARG A 90 7.00 7.67 -6.23
N LEU A 91 7.27 8.93 -6.54
CA LEU A 91 6.43 10.03 -6.11
C LEU A 91 5.09 10.00 -6.84
N VAL A 92 4.01 10.09 -6.08
CA VAL A 92 2.68 10.32 -6.61
C VAL A 92 2.23 11.70 -6.19
N PRO A 93 2.07 12.63 -7.14
CA PRO A 93 1.47 13.92 -6.84
C PRO A 93 -0.02 13.67 -6.57
N LEU A 94 -0.39 13.51 -5.32
CA LEU A 94 -1.79 13.56 -4.95
C LEU A 94 -2.18 15.03 -4.86
N ASP A 95 -3.07 15.43 -5.74
CA ASP A 95 -3.71 16.74 -5.65
C ASP A 95 -4.75 16.69 -4.51
N CYS A 96 -4.24 16.80 -3.29
CA CYS A 96 -5.07 16.89 -2.09
C CYS A 96 -5.54 18.33 -1.93
N GLY A 97 -6.44 18.78 -2.83
CA GLY A 97 -7.16 20.03 -2.78
C GLY A 97 -6.66 21.11 -1.82
N HIS A 98 -6.00 22.10 -2.36
CA HIS A 98 -5.79 23.46 -1.84
C HIS A 98 -5.58 23.68 -0.32
N ARG A 99 -4.69 22.92 0.32
CA ARG A 99 -4.10 23.38 1.57
C ARG A 99 -2.61 23.67 1.36
N PRO A 100 -2.15 24.92 1.53
CA PRO A 100 -0.72 25.22 1.54
C PRO A 100 -0.05 24.38 2.63
N GLY A 101 0.93 23.57 2.24
CA GLY A 101 1.66 22.69 3.18
C GLY A 101 1.27 21.20 3.12
N HIS A 102 0.39 20.75 2.23
CA HIS A 102 0.09 19.33 2.06
C HIS A 102 1.16 18.63 1.23
N ARG A 103 1.68 17.59 1.80
CA ARG A 103 2.89 16.88 1.41
C ARG A 103 2.57 15.70 0.53
N ARG A 104 3.52 15.35 -0.31
CA ARG A 104 3.41 14.31 -1.32
C ARG A 104 3.25 12.93 -0.69
N SER A 105 2.48 12.08 -1.33
CA SER A 105 2.41 10.65 -1.01
C SER A 105 3.27 9.85 -1.97
N GLU A 106 3.76 8.73 -1.51
CA GLU A 106 4.57 7.81 -2.29
C GLU A 106 3.90 6.44 -2.39
N VAL A 107 4.12 5.75 -3.51
CA VAL A 107 3.58 4.40 -3.73
C VAL A 107 4.72 3.40 -3.81
N ALA A 108 4.64 2.38 -2.95
CA ALA A 108 5.37 1.14 -3.06
C ALA A 108 4.39 0.01 -3.43
N ARG A 109 4.76 -0.85 -4.34
CA ARG A 109 3.97 -2.01 -4.74
C ARG A 109 4.53 -3.29 -4.16
#